data_b96395388ed5050a5d6df22000f4479e
#
_entry.id   b96395388ed5050a5d6df22000f4479e
#
_cell.length_a   1.000
_cell.length_b   1.000
_cell.length_c   1.000
_cell.angle_alpha   90.00
_cell.angle_beta   90.00
_cell.angle_gamma   90.00
#
_symmetry.space_group_name_H-M   'P 1'
#
loop_
_entity.id
_entity.type
_entity.pdbx_description
1 polymer ?
#
loop_
_entity_poly.entity_id
_entity_poly.type
_entity_poly.pdbx_seq_one_letter_code
_entity_poly.pdbx_strand_id
1 'polypeptide(L)'
;MKNKIKIFRKLVRCASIALLSFSMAGCGADFLDTTPTNNISGSSIWTKATLAEQAVIGVYNVFLDQYCPNSGILDSHRIPWDAYSSVMDTDKNWIKRMPNCTGAATPSSGLFSDIYKRFYTFIYRANDVIDNIGQVPDMSTGEKQRAIAECKFLRAFAYMRLNILYKGVPLYMNAITSPENGNKARSSEADVWAAILQDLTDCVNEPNLPGKYNSGDSNYGRVTKGAAYALRGQVYMWQKNWEAAVDDFNSVADCGFGLYTKAGATSYKQLLKIANEQCEEMIFSVQCIKQYGYSNTRNITYGNRCTAGSMWNNYLPNPHFVESFETATGEKFNWDNYLPGYSTMKEKE
;
A
#
# COMPACT_ATOMS: atom_id res chain seq x y z
N MET A 1 62.10 -21.43 56.86
CA MET A 1 61.72 -20.56 55.75
C MET A 1 60.95 -21.25 54.66
N LYS A 2 61.26 -22.43 54.21
CA LYS A 2 60.56 -23.15 53.10
C LYS A 2 59.09 -23.47 53.35
N ASN A 3 58.62 -23.68 54.56
CA ASN A 3 57.20 -24.00 54.87
C ASN A 3 56.30 -22.73 54.84
N LYS A 4 56.77 -21.56 55.19
CA LYS A 4 56.02 -20.32 55.13
C LYS A 4 55.73 -19.92 53.68
N ILE A 5 56.68 -20.18 52.76
CA ILE A 5 56.52 -19.88 51.33
C ILE A 5 55.48 -20.81 50.66
N LYS A 6 55.41 -22.07 51.10
CA LYS A 6 54.42 -23.04 50.58
C LYS A 6 52.98 -22.66 51.02
N ILE A 7 52.82 -22.19 52.24
CA ILE A 7 51.50 -21.74 52.76
C ILE A 7 51.05 -20.49 52.06
N PHE A 8 51.98 -19.51 51.87
CA PHE A 8 51.68 -18.26 51.15
C PHE A 8 51.25 -18.53 49.69
N ARG A 9 51.95 -19.41 48.97
CA ARG A 9 51.55 -19.82 47.60
C ARG A 9 50.20 -20.53 47.52
N LYS A 10 49.82 -21.30 48.53
CA LYS A 10 48.48 -21.92 48.58
C LYS A 10 47.39 -20.90 48.85
N LEU A 11 47.64 -19.93 49.76
CA LEU A 11 46.68 -18.86 50.05
C LEU A 11 46.49 -17.92 48.85
N VAL A 12 47.54 -17.59 48.11
CA VAL A 12 47.44 -16.76 46.87
C VAL A 12 46.69 -17.52 45.79
N ARG A 13 46.91 -18.85 45.61
CA ARG A 13 46.13 -19.63 44.65
C ARG A 13 44.65 -19.76 45.00
N CYS A 14 44.32 -19.94 46.28
CA CYS A 14 42.90 -19.95 46.73
C CYS A 14 42.23 -18.58 46.55
N ALA A 15 42.93 -17.48 46.85
CA ALA A 15 42.44 -16.13 46.65
C ALA A 15 42.22 -15.83 45.16
N SER A 16 43.13 -16.27 44.27
CA SER A 16 42.95 -16.08 42.82
C SER A 16 41.78 -16.88 42.23
N ILE A 17 41.54 -18.09 42.74
CA ILE A 17 40.36 -18.91 42.32
C ILE A 17 39.06 -18.32 42.83
N ALA A 18 39.04 -17.78 44.04
CA ALA A 18 37.86 -17.11 44.60
C ALA A 18 37.53 -15.76 43.86
N LEU A 19 38.55 -15.01 43.43
CA LEU A 19 38.33 -13.78 42.62
C LEU A 19 37.80 -14.14 41.21
N LEU A 20 38.24 -15.22 40.58
CA LEU A 20 37.74 -15.65 39.27
C LEU A 20 36.30 -16.18 39.33
N SER A 21 35.89 -16.78 40.45
CA SER A 21 34.52 -17.25 40.59
C SER A 21 33.51 -16.13 40.88
N PHE A 22 33.97 -14.96 41.40
CA PHE A 22 33.09 -13.79 41.61
C PHE A 22 32.84 -13.01 40.30
N SER A 23 33.69 -13.12 39.31
CA SER A 23 33.53 -12.43 38.02
C SER A 23 32.57 -13.15 37.07
N MET A 24 32.11 -14.38 37.38
CA MET A 24 31.09 -15.09 36.55
C MET A 24 29.65 -14.94 37.05
N ALA A 25 29.41 -14.28 38.18
CA ALA A 25 28.08 -14.09 38.76
C ALA A 25 27.39 -12.80 38.35
N GLY A 26 27.92 -12.05 37.37
CA GLY A 26 27.50 -10.68 37.07
C GLY A 26 26.85 -10.45 35.72
N CYS A 27 26.46 -11.46 34.96
CA CYS A 27 25.62 -11.26 33.78
C CYS A 27 24.21 -11.77 34.07
N GLY A 28 23.38 -10.94 34.68
CA GLY A 28 21.94 -11.14 34.60
C GLY A 28 21.53 -11.07 33.13
N ALA A 29 20.67 -12.00 32.68
CA ALA A 29 20.14 -12.03 31.32
C ALA A 29 19.54 -10.69 30.88
N ASP A 30 19.09 -9.89 31.84
CA ASP A 30 18.48 -8.57 31.63
C ASP A 30 19.45 -7.46 31.19
N PHE A 31 20.79 -7.64 31.36
CA PHE A 31 21.74 -6.59 30.98
C PHE A 31 21.89 -6.42 29.46
N LEU A 32 21.58 -7.46 28.70
CA LEU A 32 21.63 -7.42 27.23
C LEU A 32 20.26 -7.12 26.61
N ASP A 33 19.21 -7.11 27.40
CA ASP A 33 17.83 -6.80 26.97
C ASP A 33 17.55 -5.29 27.07
N THR A 34 18.43 -4.50 26.49
CA THR A 34 18.22 -3.06 26.38
C THR A 34 17.20 -2.77 25.28
N THR A 35 15.95 -2.50 25.67
CA THR A 35 15.01 -1.86 24.76
C THR A 35 15.54 -0.47 24.40
N PRO A 36 15.68 -0.14 23.10
CA PRO A 36 16.12 1.18 22.68
C PRO A 36 15.15 2.24 23.23
N THR A 37 15.62 3.12 24.10
CA THR A 37 14.82 4.19 24.69
C THR A 37 14.44 5.27 23.68
N ASN A 38 15.14 5.35 22.54
CA ASN A 38 14.96 6.35 21.50
C ASN A 38 14.24 5.81 20.24
N ASN A 39 13.99 4.50 20.17
CA ASN A 39 13.21 3.89 19.09
C ASN A 39 12.08 3.05 19.71
N ILE A 40 10.88 3.18 19.18
CA ILE A 40 9.74 2.34 19.54
C ILE A 40 10.11 0.90 19.12
N SER A 41 10.37 0.02 20.09
CA SER A 41 10.62 -1.40 19.83
C SER A 41 9.31 -2.14 19.57
N GLY A 42 9.35 -3.24 18.80
CA GLY A 42 8.15 -4.01 18.44
C GLY A 42 7.26 -4.38 19.64
N SER A 43 7.85 -4.69 20.82
CA SER A 43 7.12 -5.03 22.03
C SER A 43 6.45 -3.84 22.70
N SER A 44 6.97 -2.61 22.55
CA SER A 44 6.43 -1.41 23.18
C SER A 44 5.24 -0.79 22.43
N ILE A 45 5.04 -1.12 21.16
CA ILE A 45 3.95 -0.60 20.31
C ILE A 45 2.58 -0.98 20.91
N TRP A 46 2.45 -2.19 21.41
CA TRP A 46 1.18 -2.77 21.86
C TRP A 46 0.83 -2.46 23.33
N THR A 47 1.54 -1.53 23.94
CA THR A 47 1.34 -1.14 25.35
C THR A 47 0.37 0.04 25.52
N LYS A 48 0.09 0.80 24.46
CA LYS A 48 -0.79 1.99 24.49
C LYS A 48 -1.57 2.13 23.18
N ALA A 49 -2.84 2.55 23.29
CA ALA A 49 -3.72 2.81 22.15
C ALA A 49 -3.11 3.79 21.13
N THR A 50 -2.45 4.85 21.61
CA THR A 50 -1.81 5.85 20.72
C THR A 50 -0.68 5.26 19.87
N LEU A 51 0.10 4.33 20.42
CA LEU A 51 1.18 3.66 19.67
C LEU A 51 0.62 2.62 18.69
N ALA A 52 -0.38 1.87 19.12
CA ALA A 52 -1.09 0.92 18.25
C ALA A 52 -1.76 1.65 17.06
N GLU A 53 -2.36 2.80 17.29
CA GLU A 53 -2.95 3.62 16.24
C GLU A 53 -1.88 4.13 15.25
N GLN A 54 -0.69 4.50 15.73
CA GLN A 54 0.44 4.84 14.87
C GLN A 54 0.92 3.65 14.04
N ALA A 55 0.85 2.42 14.57
CA ALA A 55 1.16 1.22 13.79
C ALA A 55 0.15 1.01 12.66
N VAL A 56 -1.15 1.21 12.92
CA VAL A 56 -2.21 1.18 11.89
C VAL A 56 -1.92 2.22 10.80
N ILE A 57 -1.64 3.48 11.18
CA ILE A 57 -1.25 4.54 10.25
C ILE A 57 0.02 4.16 9.48
N GLY A 58 0.95 3.46 10.12
CA GLY A 58 2.16 2.92 9.50
C GLY A 58 1.87 1.92 8.35
N VAL A 59 0.73 1.22 8.38
CA VAL A 59 0.28 0.39 7.25
C VAL A 59 -0.14 1.27 6.08
N TYR A 60 -0.97 2.30 6.32
CA TYR A 60 -1.36 3.26 5.28
C TYR A 60 -0.17 4.00 4.67
N ASN A 61 0.88 4.27 5.46
CA ASN A 61 2.04 5.01 5.00
C ASN A 61 2.82 4.30 3.88
N VAL A 62 2.59 3.01 3.64
CA VAL A 62 3.16 2.30 2.48
C VAL A 62 2.68 2.90 1.16
N PHE A 63 1.50 3.53 1.13
CA PHE A 63 1.05 4.29 -0.04
C PHE A 63 1.94 5.50 -0.35
N LEU A 64 2.57 6.08 0.67
CA LEU A 64 3.26 7.36 0.62
C LEU A 64 4.78 7.25 0.84
N ASP A 65 5.46 6.23 0.61
CA ASP A 65 6.86 6.00 0.90
C ASP A 65 7.73 7.29 0.99
N GLN A 66 8.00 7.75 2.21
CA GLN A 66 8.71 9.01 2.50
C GLN A 66 10.18 9.00 2.09
N TYR A 67 10.82 7.83 2.10
CA TYR A 67 12.24 7.71 1.80
C TYR A 67 12.55 7.78 0.30
N CYS A 68 11.52 7.71 -0.50
CA CYS A 68 11.57 7.93 -1.93
C CYS A 68 10.33 8.74 -2.33
N PRO A 69 10.33 10.07 -2.22
CA PRO A 69 9.15 10.92 -2.51
C PRO A 69 8.56 10.73 -3.90
N ASN A 70 9.28 10.06 -4.80
CA ASN A 70 8.85 9.72 -6.16
C ASN A 70 8.60 8.24 -6.35
N SER A 71 8.38 7.46 -5.30
CA SER A 71 8.39 6.00 -5.40
C SER A 71 7.34 5.27 -4.56
N GLY A 72 6.33 5.96 -4.05
CA GLY A 72 5.17 5.31 -3.43
C GLY A 72 4.46 4.36 -4.40
N ILE A 73 3.76 3.33 -3.86
CA ILE A 73 3.02 2.35 -4.68
C ILE A 73 2.01 3.03 -5.63
N LEU A 74 1.50 4.18 -5.23
CA LEU A 74 0.57 4.97 -6.02
C LEU A 74 1.25 6.11 -6.79
N ASP A 75 2.57 6.24 -6.65
CA ASP A 75 3.28 7.24 -7.44
C ASP A 75 3.38 6.75 -8.89
N SER A 76 2.70 7.48 -9.75
CA SER A 76 2.74 7.31 -11.19
C SER A 76 4.13 7.38 -11.80
N HIS A 77 5.12 7.92 -11.07
CA HIS A 77 6.47 8.07 -11.60
C HIS A 77 7.21 6.74 -11.76
N ARG A 78 7.02 5.77 -10.86
CA ARG A 78 7.68 4.45 -10.94
C ARG A 78 6.77 3.31 -11.37
N ILE A 79 5.47 3.42 -11.12
CA ILE A 79 4.49 2.41 -11.51
C ILE A 79 3.35 3.10 -12.26
N PRO A 80 3.59 3.57 -13.47
CA PRO A 80 2.56 4.18 -14.29
C PRO A 80 1.66 3.10 -14.85
N TRP A 81 0.69 2.66 -14.04
CA TRP A 81 -0.23 1.57 -14.43
C TRP A 81 -0.85 1.79 -15.81
N ASP A 82 -1.21 3.03 -16.12
CA ASP A 82 -1.80 3.39 -17.39
C ASP A 82 -0.81 3.26 -18.57
N ALA A 83 0.49 3.45 -18.32
CA ALA A 83 1.52 3.26 -19.33
C ALA A 83 1.81 1.77 -19.68
N TYR A 84 1.27 0.84 -18.89
CA TYR A 84 1.27 -0.60 -19.21
C TYR A 84 -0.01 -1.04 -19.93
N SER A 85 -0.90 -0.12 -20.25
CA SER A 85 -2.14 -0.34 -21.00
C SER A 85 -2.10 0.38 -22.34
N SER A 86 -3.20 0.34 -23.08
CA SER A 86 -3.41 1.10 -24.30
C SER A 86 -3.88 2.55 -24.07
N VAL A 87 -3.99 2.98 -22.81
CA VAL A 87 -4.53 4.30 -22.44
C VAL A 87 -3.48 5.40 -22.57
N MET A 88 -2.22 5.07 -22.25
CA MET A 88 -1.15 6.04 -22.11
C MET A 88 0.15 5.54 -22.74
N ASP A 89 0.91 6.47 -23.29
CA ASP A 89 2.27 6.27 -23.79
C ASP A 89 3.30 7.10 -23.01
N THR A 90 4.57 6.73 -23.16
CA THR A 90 5.69 7.44 -22.55
C THR A 90 6.94 7.32 -23.43
N ASP A 91 7.74 8.38 -23.46
CA ASP A 91 9.06 8.39 -24.11
C ASP A 91 10.18 7.81 -23.22
N LYS A 92 9.88 7.55 -21.95
CA LYS A 92 10.88 7.11 -20.94
C LYS A 92 11.14 5.62 -21.01
N ASN A 93 12.35 5.21 -21.43
CA ASN A 93 12.72 3.81 -21.60
C ASN A 93 12.52 2.96 -20.33
N TRP A 94 12.72 3.55 -19.15
CA TRP A 94 12.61 2.85 -17.87
C TRP A 94 11.16 2.55 -17.44
N ILE A 95 10.18 3.18 -18.08
CA ILE A 95 8.74 2.96 -17.83
C ILE A 95 7.98 2.49 -19.05
N LYS A 96 8.62 2.38 -20.23
CA LYS A 96 7.97 1.88 -21.43
C LYS A 96 7.46 0.46 -21.23
N ARG A 97 6.21 0.22 -21.63
CA ARG A 97 5.61 -1.12 -21.60
C ARG A 97 6.42 -2.14 -22.36
N MET A 98 6.84 -1.81 -23.58
CA MET A 98 7.52 -2.76 -24.47
C MET A 98 8.79 -3.37 -23.84
N PRO A 99 9.75 -2.62 -23.30
CA PRO A 99 10.90 -3.24 -22.65
C PRO A 99 10.56 -4.13 -21.46
N ASN A 100 9.45 -3.84 -20.76
CA ASN A 100 9.04 -4.58 -19.57
C ASN A 100 8.12 -5.78 -19.89
N CYS A 101 7.49 -5.83 -21.08
CA CYS A 101 6.54 -6.87 -21.44
C CYS A 101 7.04 -7.80 -22.58
N THR A 102 8.23 -7.57 -23.14
CA THR A 102 8.72 -8.30 -24.32
C THR A 102 9.77 -9.38 -24.03
N GLY A 103 9.82 -9.92 -22.83
CA GLY A 103 10.81 -10.95 -22.47
C GLY A 103 12.22 -10.44 -22.20
N ALA A 104 12.50 -9.15 -22.40
CA ALA A 104 13.72 -8.49 -21.93
C ALA A 104 13.71 -8.24 -20.42
N ALA A 105 12.53 -8.28 -19.82
CA ALA A 105 12.35 -8.17 -18.38
C ALA A 105 12.76 -9.48 -17.69
N THR A 106 13.67 -9.37 -16.75
CA THR A 106 14.09 -10.48 -15.90
C THR A 106 13.41 -10.40 -14.54
N PRO A 107 13.31 -11.50 -13.76
CA PRO A 107 12.78 -11.48 -12.39
C PRO A 107 13.50 -10.50 -11.49
N SER A 108 14.77 -10.17 -11.78
CA SER A 108 15.57 -9.18 -11.06
C SER A 108 15.43 -7.75 -11.59
N SER A 109 14.60 -7.50 -12.61
CA SER A 109 14.32 -6.15 -13.07
C SER A 109 13.73 -5.32 -11.92
N GLY A 110 14.31 -4.14 -11.66
CA GLY A 110 13.98 -3.31 -10.49
C GLY A 110 12.50 -3.02 -10.33
N LEU A 111 11.79 -2.83 -11.46
CA LEU A 111 10.34 -2.61 -11.43
C LEU A 111 9.58 -3.75 -10.72
N PHE A 112 9.81 -5.01 -11.14
CA PHE A 112 9.08 -6.16 -10.59
C PHE A 112 9.47 -6.44 -9.14
N SER A 113 10.76 -6.39 -8.83
CA SER A 113 11.24 -6.60 -7.47
C SER A 113 10.74 -5.51 -6.51
N ASP A 114 10.69 -4.26 -6.95
CA ASP A 114 10.21 -3.13 -6.14
C ASP A 114 8.71 -3.23 -5.87
N ILE A 115 7.90 -3.56 -6.87
CA ILE A 115 6.45 -3.79 -6.72
C ILE A 115 6.22 -4.92 -5.71
N TYR A 116 6.87 -6.06 -5.90
CA TYR A 116 6.74 -7.22 -5.04
C TYR A 116 7.09 -6.89 -3.59
N LYS A 117 8.26 -6.30 -3.35
CA LYS A 117 8.73 -5.90 -2.04
C LYS A 117 7.79 -4.94 -1.33
N ARG A 118 7.25 -3.95 -2.04
CA ARG A 118 6.35 -2.94 -1.47
C ARG A 118 5.03 -3.53 -1.03
N PHE A 119 4.40 -4.37 -1.86
CA PHE A 119 3.16 -5.03 -1.47
C PHE A 119 3.35 -6.00 -0.32
N TYR A 120 4.49 -6.70 -0.23
CA TYR A 120 4.80 -7.50 0.96
C TYR A 120 5.08 -6.65 2.20
N THR A 121 5.54 -5.41 2.06
CA THR A 121 5.62 -4.47 3.20
C THR A 121 4.23 -4.14 3.76
N PHE A 122 3.20 -3.96 2.91
CA PHE A 122 1.82 -3.85 3.39
C PHE A 122 1.41 -5.06 4.19
N ILE A 123 1.58 -6.25 3.61
CA ILE A 123 1.17 -7.52 4.20
C ILE A 123 1.86 -7.73 5.54
N TYR A 124 3.17 -7.50 5.61
CA TYR A 124 3.93 -7.62 6.83
C TYR A 124 3.40 -6.69 7.94
N ARG A 125 3.26 -5.41 7.65
CA ARG A 125 2.76 -4.42 8.62
C ARG A 125 1.32 -4.70 9.02
N ALA A 126 0.46 -5.08 8.08
CA ALA A 126 -0.93 -5.43 8.36
C ALA A 126 -1.05 -6.64 9.29
N ASN A 127 -0.26 -7.70 9.04
CA ASN A 127 -0.24 -8.89 9.87
C ASN A 127 0.23 -8.59 11.29
N ASP A 128 1.26 -7.75 11.43
CA ASP A 128 1.78 -7.36 12.75
C ASP A 128 0.70 -6.65 13.59
N VAL A 129 -0.06 -5.74 12.98
CA VAL A 129 -1.21 -5.10 13.65
C VAL A 129 -2.30 -6.13 14.00
N ILE A 130 -2.72 -6.96 13.03
CA ILE A 130 -3.82 -7.92 13.20
C ILE A 130 -3.54 -8.88 14.36
N ASP A 131 -2.32 -9.38 14.45
CA ASP A 131 -1.95 -10.40 15.44
C ASP A 131 -1.70 -9.81 16.84
N ASN A 132 -1.31 -8.54 16.93
CA ASN A 132 -0.86 -7.97 18.20
C ASN A 132 -1.80 -6.92 18.83
N ILE A 133 -2.67 -6.26 18.06
CA ILE A 133 -3.52 -5.16 18.59
C ILE A 133 -4.46 -5.61 19.71
N GLY A 134 -4.78 -6.90 19.76
CA GLY A 134 -5.57 -7.49 20.84
C GLY A 134 -4.98 -7.27 22.25
N GLN A 135 -3.65 -7.14 22.35
CA GLN A 135 -2.91 -7.00 23.61
C GLN A 135 -2.98 -5.59 24.20
N VAL A 136 -3.40 -4.58 23.42
CA VAL A 136 -3.40 -3.17 23.85
C VAL A 136 -4.42 -2.95 24.97
N PRO A 137 -4.00 -2.55 26.18
CA PRO A 137 -4.87 -2.57 27.36
C PRO A 137 -5.88 -1.43 27.40
N ASP A 138 -5.53 -0.26 26.85
CA ASP A 138 -6.30 0.99 26.90
C ASP A 138 -7.08 1.28 25.59
N MET A 139 -7.24 0.28 24.73
CA MET A 139 -8.01 0.36 23.49
C MET A 139 -9.29 -0.45 23.61
N SER A 140 -10.43 0.13 23.28
CA SER A 140 -11.72 -0.54 23.32
C SER A 140 -11.80 -1.69 22.30
N THR A 141 -12.66 -2.67 22.56
CA THR A 141 -12.88 -3.80 21.63
C THR A 141 -13.30 -3.31 20.25
N GLY A 142 -14.18 -2.31 20.17
CA GLY A 142 -14.65 -1.75 18.90
C GLY A 142 -13.53 -1.09 18.10
N GLU A 143 -12.64 -0.33 18.74
CA GLU A 143 -11.47 0.27 18.09
C GLU A 143 -10.50 -0.79 17.58
N LYS A 144 -10.25 -1.84 18.37
CA LYS A 144 -9.42 -2.98 17.95
C LYS A 144 -10.01 -3.68 16.72
N GLN A 145 -11.30 -3.97 16.72
CA GLN A 145 -11.97 -4.66 15.60
C GLN A 145 -11.97 -3.79 14.34
N ARG A 146 -12.23 -2.48 14.47
CA ARG A 146 -12.12 -1.54 13.36
C ARG A 146 -10.70 -1.55 12.77
N ALA A 147 -9.67 -1.44 13.60
CA ALA A 147 -8.28 -1.42 13.16
C ALA A 147 -7.87 -2.74 12.46
N ILE A 148 -8.35 -3.89 12.96
CA ILE A 148 -8.15 -5.19 12.32
C ILE A 148 -8.80 -5.21 10.93
N ALA A 149 -10.05 -4.72 10.81
CA ALA A 149 -10.73 -4.64 9.52
C ALA A 149 -10.00 -3.72 8.52
N GLU A 150 -9.52 -2.56 8.97
CA GLU A 150 -8.70 -1.67 8.14
C GLU A 150 -7.44 -2.39 7.62
N CYS A 151 -6.73 -3.10 8.48
CA CYS A 151 -5.53 -3.85 8.11
C CYS A 151 -5.84 -5.04 7.19
N LYS A 152 -6.97 -5.73 7.37
CA LYS A 152 -7.45 -6.78 6.45
C LYS A 152 -7.73 -6.22 5.06
N PHE A 153 -8.41 -5.07 4.97
CA PHE A 153 -8.62 -4.38 3.69
C PHE A 153 -7.30 -4.07 2.98
N LEU A 154 -6.34 -3.48 3.70
CA LEU A 154 -5.04 -3.10 3.16
C LEU A 154 -4.23 -4.33 2.71
N ARG A 155 -4.31 -5.43 3.46
CA ARG A 155 -3.72 -6.72 3.10
C ARG A 155 -4.38 -7.32 1.84
N ALA A 156 -5.70 -7.31 1.78
CA ALA A 156 -6.47 -7.74 0.61
C ALA A 156 -6.11 -6.93 -0.64
N PHE A 157 -6.01 -5.61 -0.52
CA PHE A 157 -5.56 -4.74 -1.60
C PHE A 157 -4.17 -5.13 -2.10
N ALA A 158 -3.22 -5.37 -1.20
CA ALA A 158 -1.86 -5.78 -1.55
C ALA A 158 -1.85 -7.14 -2.27
N TYR A 159 -2.55 -8.13 -1.74
CA TYR A 159 -2.66 -9.44 -2.38
C TYR A 159 -3.38 -9.40 -3.72
N MET A 160 -4.42 -8.58 -3.87
CA MET A 160 -5.09 -8.40 -5.17
C MET A 160 -4.09 -7.92 -6.23
N ARG A 161 -3.28 -6.91 -5.93
CA ARG A 161 -2.27 -6.40 -6.87
C ARG A 161 -1.21 -7.45 -7.18
N LEU A 162 -0.71 -8.16 -6.16
CA LEU A 162 0.24 -9.25 -6.35
C LEU A 162 -0.34 -10.38 -7.21
N ASN A 163 -1.58 -10.79 -6.95
CA ASN A 163 -2.21 -11.89 -7.68
C ASN A 163 -2.49 -11.56 -9.15
N ILE A 164 -2.90 -10.31 -9.42
CA ILE A 164 -3.09 -9.83 -10.80
C ILE A 164 -1.76 -9.87 -11.58
N LEU A 165 -0.67 -9.45 -10.95
CA LEU A 165 0.63 -9.31 -11.62
C LEU A 165 1.41 -10.63 -11.71
N TYR A 166 1.35 -11.46 -10.68
CA TYR A 166 2.25 -12.62 -10.52
C TYR A 166 1.54 -13.97 -10.57
N LYS A 167 0.20 -14.02 -10.64
CA LYS A 167 -0.58 -15.27 -10.78
C LYS A 167 -0.31 -16.29 -9.67
N GLY A 168 -0.62 -15.92 -8.45
CA GLY A 168 -0.32 -16.69 -7.24
C GLY A 168 1.01 -16.24 -6.61
N VAL A 169 1.03 -16.20 -5.28
CA VAL A 169 2.17 -15.72 -4.49
C VAL A 169 2.15 -16.39 -3.11
N PRO A 170 3.27 -16.40 -2.36
CA PRO A 170 3.26 -16.90 -0.97
C PRO A 170 2.25 -16.16 -0.09
N LEU A 171 1.40 -16.90 0.61
CA LEU A 171 0.37 -16.37 1.50
C LEU A 171 0.89 -16.29 2.95
N TYR A 172 1.04 -15.07 3.45
CA TYR A 172 1.34 -14.77 4.85
C TYR A 172 0.12 -14.11 5.49
N MET A 173 -0.63 -14.87 6.25
CA MET A 173 -1.86 -14.40 6.91
C MET A 173 -1.65 -14.01 8.38
N ASN A 174 -0.44 -14.26 8.89
CA ASN A 174 0.00 -13.92 10.24
C ASN A 174 1.38 -13.23 10.20
N ALA A 175 1.76 -12.59 11.28
CA ALA A 175 3.08 -12.01 11.46
C ALA A 175 4.18 -13.08 11.38
N ILE A 176 5.30 -12.72 10.79
CA ILE A 176 6.47 -13.61 10.70
C ILE A 176 7.26 -13.44 11.99
N THR A 177 7.22 -14.46 12.84
CA THR A 177 7.88 -14.47 14.16
C THR A 177 9.19 -15.24 14.17
N SER A 178 9.47 -16.03 13.12
CA SER A 178 10.72 -16.78 12.98
C SER A 178 11.14 -16.89 11.51
N PRO A 179 12.43 -17.14 11.22
CA PRO A 179 12.91 -17.34 9.85
C PRO A 179 12.21 -18.51 9.12
N GLU A 180 11.84 -19.55 9.84
CA GLU A 180 11.16 -20.72 9.29
C GLU A 180 9.77 -20.35 8.74
N ASN A 181 9.05 -19.47 9.44
CA ASN A 181 7.74 -18.97 9.02
C ASN A 181 7.83 -18.00 7.84
N GLY A 182 9.01 -17.44 7.59
CA GLY A 182 9.28 -16.50 6.50
C GLY A 182 9.54 -17.13 5.13
N ASN A 183 9.72 -18.46 5.07
CA ASN A 183 10.05 -19.16 3.82
C ASN A 183 8.89 -20.05 3.36
N LYS A 184 7.85 -19.44 2.77
CA LYS A 184 6.70 -20.15 2.22
C LYS A 184 6.80 -20.35 0.72
N ALA A 185 6.37 -21.52 0.26
CA ALA A 185 6.18 -21.78 -1.16
C ALA A 185 5.07 -20.86 -1.74
N ARG A 186 5.09 -20.69 -3.04
CA ARG A 186 4.05 -19.98 -3.78
C ARG A 186 2.72 -20.72 -3.65
N SER A 187 1.67 -20.01 -3.26
CA SER A 187 0.29 -20.49 -3.26
C SER A 187 -0.33 -20.36 -4.66
N SER A 188 -1.40 -21.10 -4.91
CA SER A 188 -2.13 -20.98 -6.18
C SER A 188 -2.82 -19.63 -6.32
N GLU A 189 -3.09 -19.21 -7.56
CA GLU A 189 -3.89 -18.00 -7.85
C GLU A 189 -5.27 -18.08 -7.15
N ALA A 190 -5.89 -19.25 -7.14
CA ALA A 190 -7.20 -19.48 -6.52
C ALA A 190 -7.16 -19.32 -5.00
N ASP A 191 -6.13 -19.87 -4.32
CA ASP A 191 -5.97 -19.71 -2.87
C ASP A 191 -5.78 -18.25 -2.48
N VAL A 192 -5.04 -17.49 -3.29
CA VAL A 192 -4.84 -16.05 -3.04
C VAL A 192 -6.17 -15.30 -3.20
N TRP A 193 -6.96 -15.58 -4.24
CA TRP A 193 -8.29 -14.99 -4.40
C TRP A 193 -9.22 -15.33 -3.23
N ALA A 194 -9.19 -16.56 -2.75
CA ALA A 194 -10.00 -16.98 -1.59
C ALA A 194 -9.60 -16.20 -0.32
N ALA A 195 -8.32 -16.02 -0.07
CA ALA A 195 -7.83 -15.24 1.07
C ALA A 195 -8.23 -13.76 0.99
N ILE A 196 -8.16 -13.15 -0.20
CA ILE A 196 -8.60 -11.78 -0.44
C ILE A 196 -10.09 -11.63 -0.16
N LEU A 197 -10.93 -12.54 -0.69
CA LEU A 197 -12.37 -12.50 -0.48
C LEU A 197 -12.75 -12.68 0.99
N GLN A 198 -12.03 -13.54 1.72
CA GLN A 198 -12.24 -13.72 3.15
C GLN A 198 -11.96 -12.43 3.92
N ASP A 199 -10.80 -11.79 3.70
CA ASP A 199 -10.46 -10.52 4.35
C ASP A 199 -11.49 -9.43 4.07
N LEU A 200 -11.96 -9.30 2.82
CA LEU A 200 -12.95 -8.29 2.45
C LEU A 200 -14.33 -8.61 3.00
N THR A 201 -14.69 -9.90 3.09
CA THR A 201 -15.93 -10.34 3.72
C THR A 201 -15.93 -10.02 5.21
N ASP A 202 -14.82 -10.23 5.89
CA ASP A 202 -14.68 -9.84 7.29
C ASP A 202 -14.84 -8.32 7.46
N CYS A 203 -14.29 -7.51 6.54
CA CYS A 203 -14.43 -6.06 6.57
C CYS A 203 -15.89 -5.60 6.43
N VAL A 204 -16.64 -6.11 5.45
CA VAL A 204 -18.03 -5.69 5.24
C VAL A 204 -18.96 -6.14 6.37
N ASN A 205 -18.61 -7.22 7.06
CA ASN A 205 -19.37 -7.75 8.20
C ASN A 205 -18.98 -7.11 9.54
N GLU A 206 -17.87 -6.34 9.61
CA GLU A 206 -17.43 -5.74 10.87
C GLU A 206 -18.33 -4.56 11.28
N PRO A 207 -19.08 -4.67 12.40
CA PRO A 207 -20.04 -3.63 12.80
C PRO A 207 -19.37 -2.30 13.17
N ASN A 208 -18.12 -2.32 13.64
CA ASN A 208 -17.38 -1.12 14.04
C ASN A 208 -16.69 -0.42 12.85
N LEU A 209 -16.68 -1.01 11.66
CA LEU A 209 -16.20 -0.35 10.45
C LEU A 209 -17.33 0.51 9.87
N PRO A 210 -17.19 1.84 9.77
CA PRO A 210 -18.26 2.71 9.26
C PRO A 210 -18.51 2.49 7.76
N GLY A 211 -19.74 2.74 7.31
CA GLY A 211 -20.09 2.72 5.88
C GLY A 211 -19.31 3.77 5.09
N LYS A 212 -19.20 4.97 5.65
CA LYS A 212 -18.54 6.14 5.05
C LYS A 212 -18.11 7.12 6.14
N TYR A 213 -17.06 7.89 5.91
CA TYR A 213 -16.74 9.09 6.67
C TYR A 213 -17.24 10.33 5.93
N ASN A 214 -17.79 11.30 6.67
CA ASN A 214 -18.22 12.56 6.10
C ASN A 214 -17.03 13.47 5.79
N SER A 215 -17.24 14.44 4.90
CA SER A 215 -16.26 15.49 4.65
C SER A 215 -15.93 16.24 5.94
N GLY A 216 -14.64 16.46 6.20
CA GLY A 216 -14.16 17.12 7.43
C GLY A 216 -14.01 16.21 8.64
N ASP A 217 -14.39 14.92 8.57
CA ASP A 217 -14.13 13.96 9.65
C ASP A 217 -12.61 13.75 9.79
N SER A 218 -12.14 13.70 11.05
CA SER A 218 -10.70 13.47 11.35
C SER A 218 -10.19 12.10 10.87
N ASN A 219 -11.10 11.15 10.64
CA ASN A 219 -10.78 9.82 10.09
C ASN A 219 -10.98 9.75 8.56
N TYR A 220 -11.30 10.88 7.90
CA TYR A 220 -11.44 10.88 6.45
C TYR A 220 -10.17 10.35 5.76
N GLY A 221 -10.35 9.46 4.79
CA GLY A 221 -9.24 8.77 4.13
C GLY A 221 -8.92 7.38 4.71
N ARG A 222 -9.51 7.02 5.86
CA ARG A 222 -9.42 5.64 6.39
C ARG A 222 -10.38 4.71 5.65
N VAL A 223 -10.12 3.41 5.76
CA VAL A 223 -10.96 2.36 5.17
C VAL A 223 -12.38 2.41 5.73
N THR A 224 -13.35 2.16 4.86
CA THR A 224 -14.78 2.09 5.16
C THR A 224 -15.39 0.82 4.59
N LYS A 225 -16.62 0.46 5.01
CA LYS A 225 -17.35 -0.66 4.37
C LYS A 225 -17.57 -0.40 2.89
N GLY A 226 -17.90 0.85 2.50
CA GLY A 226 -18.04 1.19 1.09
C GLY A 226 -16.77 0.93 0.28
N ALA A 227 -15.60 1.23 0.84
CA ALA A 227 -14.33 0.88 0.21
C ALA A 227 -14.12 -0.64 0.12
N ALA A 228 -14.50 -1.39 1.17
CA ALA A 228 -14.40 -2.85 1.18
C ALA A 228 -15.34 -3.51 0.15
N TYR A 229 -16.58 -3.06 0.03
CA TYR A 229 -17.50 -3.48 -1.02
C TYR A 229 -16.94 -3.15 -2.41
N ALA A 230 -16.46 -1.93 -2.63
CA ALA A 230 -15.89 -1.53 -3.92
C ALA A 230 -14.71 -2.42 -4.34
N LEU A 231 -13.81 -2.73 -3.39
CA LEU A 231 -12.66 -3.60 -3.66
C LEU A 231 -13.09 -5.05 -3.89
N ARG A 232 -14.06 -5.58 -3.12
CA ARG A 232 -14.58 -6.94 -3.28
C ARG A 232 -15.32 -7.10 -4.60
N GLY A 233 -16.12 -6.12 -5.00
CA GLY A 233 -16.75 -6.07 -6.31
C GLY A 233 -15.73 -6.11 -7.45
N GLN A 234 -14.61 -5.38 -7.34
CA GLN A 234 -13.50 -5.48 -8.30
C GLN A 234 -12.88 -6.89 -8.34
N VAL A 235 -12.71 -7.55 -7.20
CA VAL A 235 -12.23 -8.95 -7.15
C VAL A 235 -13.19 -9.88 -7.87
N TYR A 236 -14.48 -9.75 -7.64
CA TYR A 236 -15.51 -10.53 -8.37
C TYR A 236 -15.49 -10.26 -9.88
N MET A 237 -15.27 -9.03 -10.31
CA MET A 237 -15.06 -8.71 -11.74
C MET A 237 -13.85 -9.45 -12.34
N TRP A 238 -12.73 -9.49 -11.63
CA TRP A 238 -11.55 -10.25 -12.07
C TRP A 238 -11.82 -11.75 -12.18
N GLN A 239 -12.70 -12.29 -11.33
CA GLN A 239 -13.14 -13.67 -11.36
C GLN A 239 -14.31 -13.92 -12.34
N LYS A 240 -14.79 -12.87 -13.03
CA LYS A 240 -15.95 -12.90 -13.93
C LYS A 240 -17.24 -13.29 -13.23
N ASN A 241 -17.34 -13.10 -11.92
CA ASN A 241 -18.56 -13.25 -11.14
C ASN A 241 -19.34 -11.92 -11.15
N TRP A 242 -20.04 -11.68 -12.24
CA TRP A 242 -20.67 -10.38 -12.50
C TRP A 242 -21.82 -10.08 -11.56
N GLU A 243 -22.59 -11.10 -11.17
CA GLU A 243 -23.73 -10.97 -10.24
C GLU A 243 -23.25 -10.48 -8.87
N ALA A 244 -22.30 -11.17 -8.27
CA ALA A 244 -21.73 -10.77 -6.99
C ALA A 244 -21.04 -9.38 -7.05
N ALA A 245 -20.43 -9.03 -8.19
CA ALA A 245 -19.85 -7.71 -8.38
C ALA A 245 -20.92 -6.60 -8.37
N VAL A 246 -22.06 -6.83 -9.04
CA VAL A 246 -23.19 -5.87 -9.05
C VAL A 246 -23.76 -5.68 -7.65
N ASP A 247 -23.95 -6.75 -6.90
CA ASP A 247 -24.46 -6.69 -5.52
C ASP A 247 -23.54 -5.87 -4.61
N ASP A 248 -22.25 -6.08 -4.72
CA ASP A 248 -21.28 -5.30 -3.97
C ASP A 248 -21.25 -3.81 -4.37
N PHE A 249 -21.30 -3.51 -5.66
CA PHE A 249 -21.35 -2.12 -6.11
C PHE A 249 -22.65 -1.40 -5.72
N ASN A 250 -23.77 -2.09 -5.66
CA ASN A 250 -25.02 -1.55 -5.10
C ASN A 250 -24.85 -1.25 -3.60
N SER A 251 -24.17 -2.13 -2.86
CA SER A 251 -23.86 -1.92 -1.44
C SER A 251 -22.95 -0.72 -1.19
N VAL A 252 -22.11 -0.32 -2.17
CA VAL A 252 -21.33 0.92 -2.09
C VAL A 252 -22.27 2.14 -2.07
N ALA A 253 -23.32 2.14 -2.92
CA ALA A 253 -24.30 3.22 -2.93
C ALA A 253 -25.10 3.27 -1.62
N ASP A 254 -25.45 2.11 -1.05
CA ASP A 254 -26.15 1.99 0.24
C ASP A 254 -25.29 2.55 1.40
N CYS A 255 -23.96 2.54 1.27
CA CYS A 255 -23.05 3.21 2.19
C CYS A 255 -23.06 4.75 2.05
N GLY A 256 -23.79 5.33 1.10
CA GLY A 256 -23.90 6.77 0.88
C GLY A 256 -22.86 7.35 -0.07
N PHE A 257 -22.23 6.53 -0.90
CA PHE A 257 -21.41 6.98 -2.02
C PHE A 257 -22.28 7.12 -3.28
N GLY A 258 -21.86 7.98 -4.21
CA GLY A 258 -22.59 8.20 -5.45
C GLY A 258 -21.82 9.11 -6.39
N LEU A 259 -22.36 9.30 -7.60
CA LEU A 259 -21.72 10.17 -8.57
C LEU A 259 -21.81 11.64 -8.14
N TYR A 260 -20.74 12.40 -8.36
CA TYR A 260 -20.71 13.83 -8.16
C TYR A 260 -21.42 14.54 -9.31
N THR A 261 -22.63 15.02 -9.06
CA THR A 261 -23.49 15.65 -10.08
C THR A 261 -23.79 17.12 -9.83
N LYS A 262 -23.28 17.70 -8.74
CA LYS A 262 -23.61 19.05 -8.25
C LYS A 262 -23.25 20.19 -9.22
N ALA A 263 -22.33 19.97 -10.15
CA ALA A 263 -21.91 20.96 -11.13
C ALA A 263 -22.54 20.74 -12.52
N GLY A 264 -23.60 19.96 -12.63
CA GLY A 264 -24.32 19.68 -13.87
C GLY A 264 -23.39 19.14 -14.96
N ALA A 265 -23.48 19.65 -16.17
CA ALA A 265 -22.65 19.22 -17.30
C ALA A 265 -21.13 19.35 -17.08
N THR A 266 -20.70 20.12 -16.07
CA THR A 266 -19.28 20.28 -15.74
C THR A 266 -18.82 19.39 -14.58
N SER A 267 -19.66 18.50 -14.04
CA SER A 267 -19.37 17.70 -12.86
C SER A 267 -18.09 16.89 -12.99
N TYR A 268 -17.89 16.22 -14.11
CA TYR A 268 -16.66 15.45 -14.36
C TYR A 268 -15.40 16.33 -14.28
N LYS A 269 -15.43 17.53 -14.88
CA LYS A 269 -14.32 18.49 -14.81
C LYS A 269 -14.10 19.03 -13.39
N GLN A 270 -15.17 19.21 -12.62
CA GLN A 270 -15.10 19.72 -11.26
C GLN A 270 -14.67 18.64 -10.23
N LEU A 271 -14.99 17.37 -10.49
CA LEU A 271 -14.66 16.24 -9.63
C LEU A 271 -13.18 16.22 -9.22
N LEU A 272 -12.28 16.50 -10.14
CA LEU A 272 -10.83 16.43 -9.94
C LEU A 272 -10.22 17.70 -9.32
N LYS A 273 -11.04 18.66 -8.87
CA LYS A 273 -10.56 19.86 -8.18
C LYS A 273 -10.43 19.62 -6.67
N ILE A 274 -9.45 20.28 -6.06
CA ILE A 274 -9.17 20.21 -4.61
C ILE A 274 -10.45 20.47 -3.78
N ALA A 275 -11.29 21.41 -4.20
CA ALA A 275 -12.54 21.73 -3.50
C ALA A 275 -13.52 20.53 -3.40
N ASN A 276 -13.35 19.51 -4.24
CA ASN A 276 -14.22 18.34 -4.32
C ASN A 276 -13.51 17.03 -3.95
N GLU A 277 -12.30 17.10 -3.40
CA GLU A 277 -11.50 15.91 -3.02
C GLU A 277 -12.15 15.04 -1.93
N GLN A 278 -13.19 15.55 -1.25
CA GLN A 278 -13.97 14.84 -0.25
C GLN A 278 -15.46 14.71 -0.63
N CYS A 279 -15.76 14.71 -1.92
CA CYS A 279 -17.15 14.57 -2.40
C CYS A 279 -17.65 13.13 -2.29
N GLU A 280 -18.93 12.95 -2.60
CA GLU A 280 -19.64 11.67 -2.52
C GLU A 280 -19.09 10.58 -3.44
N GLU A 281 -18.33 10.90 -4.47
CA GLU A 281 -17.73 9.96 -5.41
C GLU A 281 -16.36 9.43 -4.93
N MET A 282 -15.77 10.05 -3.91
CA MET A 282 -14.47 9.65 -3.37
C MET A 282 -14.62 8.51 -2.35
N ILE A 283 -14.55 7.26 -2.81
CA ILE A 283 -14.75 6.07 -1.98
C ILE A 283 -13.55 5.81 -1.06
N PHE A 284 -12.35 5.84 -1.61
CA PHE A 284 -11.10 5.69 -0.88
C PHE A 284 -9.99 6.47 -1.58
N SER A 285 -9.34 7.36 -0.84
CA SER A 285 -8.26 8.19 -1.39
C SER A 285 -7.13 8.36 -0.38
N VAL A 286 -5.89 8.31 -0.89
CA VAL A 286 -4.71 8.61 -0.09
C VAL A 286 -4.60 10.11 0.11
N GLN A 287 -4.63 10.55 1.37
CA GLN A 287 -4.57 11.97 1.72
C GLN A 287 -3.12 12.47 1.66
N CYS A 288 -2.86 13.47 0.81
CA CYS A 288 -1.54 14.09 0.64
C CYS A 288 -1.58 15.55 1.04
N ILE A 289 -0.82 15.94 2.07
CA ILE A 289 -0.77 17.31 2.57
C ILE A 289 0.65 17.86 2.43
N LYS A 290 0.84 18.82 1.55
CA LYS A 290 2.15 19.39 1.22
C LYS A 290 2.89 19.97 2.44
N GLN A 291 2.19 20.63 3.35
CA GLN A 291 2.78 21.24 4.55
C GLN A 291 3.47 20.24 5.48
N TYR A 292 3.09 18.96 5.41
CA TYR A 292 3.72 17.86 6.16
C TYR A 292 4.74 17.05 5.34
N GLY A 293 5.18 17.59 4.21
CA GLY A 293 6.13 16.90 3.33
C GLY A 293 5.50 15.88 2.38
N TYR A 294 4.20 15.70 2.42
CA TYR A 294 3.48 14.78 1.53
C TYR A 294 2.96 15.55 0.32
N SER A 295 3.75 15.56 -0.74
CA SER A 295 3.33 16.08 -2.04
C SER A 295 3.66 15.06 -3.13
N ASN A 296 2.89 15.08 -4.21
CA ASN A 296 3.21 14.28 -5.38
C ASN A 296 3.82 15.15 -6.48
N THR A 297 4.61 14.54 -7.34
CA THR A 297 5.24 15.20 -8.49
C THR A 297 4.43 15.07 -9.77
N ARG A 298 3.16 14.69 -9.68
CA ARG A 298 2.30 14.43 -10.85
C ARG A 298 2.20 15.62 -11.78
N ASN A 299 2.11 16.83 -11.25
CA ASN A 299 2.08 18.04 -12.06
C ASN A 299 3.32 18.18 -12.95
N ILE A 300 4.50 17.82 -12.42
CA ILE A 300 5.76 17.88 -13.18
C ILE A 300 5.81 16.77 -14.24
N THR A 301 5.38 15.56 -13.88
CA THR A 301 5.47 14.38 -14.74
C THR A 301 4.44 14.37 -15.86
N TYR A 302 3.20 14.79 -15.57
CA TYR A 302 2.09 14.83 -16.54
C TYR A 302 1.95 16.19 -17.25
N GLY A 303 2.51 17.24 -16.66
CA GLY A 303 2.33 18.59 -17.17
C GLY A 303 2.99 18.80 -18.52
N ASN A 304 2.32 19.57 -19.37
CA ASN A 304 2.80 19.95 -20.68
C ASN A 304 3.92 21.00 -20.57
N ARG A 305 5.04 20.78 -21.25
CA ARG A 305 6.17 21.71 -21.30
C ARG A 305 5.81 23.11 -21.80
N CYS A 306 4.85 23.17 -22.72
CA CYS A 306 4.41 24.45 -23.28
C CYS A 306 3.67 25.33 -22.28
N THR A 307 3.04 24.72 -21.26
CA THR A 307 2.20 25.48 -20.30
C THR A 307 3.00 26.09 -19.16
N ALA A 308 4.06 25.42 -18.69
CA ALA A 308 4.79 25.82 -17.50
C ALA A 308 6.33 25.72 -17.58
N GLY A 309 6.89 25.49 -18.76
CA GLY A 309 8.34 25.53 -19.04
C GLY A 309 9.23 24.50 -18.34
N SER A 310 8.86 24.04 -17.15
CA SER A 310 9.63 23.09 -16.34
C SER A 310 8.99 21.71 -16.21
N MET A 311 7.86 21.47 -16.84
CA MET A 311 7.16 20.17 -16.78
C MET A 311 7.77 19.17 -17.76
N TRP A 312 7.74 17.88 -17.39
CA TRP A 312 8.53 16.87 -18.08
C TRP A 312 7.82 16.19 -19.23
N ASN A 313 6.48 16.27 -19.28
CA ASN A 313 5.67 15.64 -20.32
C ASN A 313 6.01 14.14 -20.48
N ASN A 314 6.16 13.43 -19.35
CA ASN A 314 6.62 12.04 -19.38
C ASN A 314 5.53 11.08 -19.86
N TYR A 315 4.26 11.48 -19.72
CA TYR A 315 3.11 10.66 -20.03
C TYR A 315 2.22 11.39 -21.01
N LEU A 316 1.87 10.67 -22.05
CA LEU A 316 1.03 11.17 -23.14
C LEU A 316 -0.19 10.25 -23.29
N PRO A 317 -1.37 10.80 -23.52
CA PRO A 317 -2.50 9.96 -23.89
C PRO A 317 -2.19 9.23 -25.20
N ASN A 318 -2.50 7.93 -25.27
CA ASN A 318 -2.34 7.17 -26.50
C ASN A 318 -3.33 7.69 -27.54
N PRO A 319 -2.91 8.02 -28.78
CA PRO A 319 -3.82 8.53 -29.83
C PRO A 319 -5.01 7.61 -30.11
N HIS A 320 -4.82 6.29 -30.13
CA HIS A 320 -5.92 5.33 -30.33
C HIS A 320 -6.92 5.33 -29.17
N PHE A 321 -6.45 5.58 -27.95
CA PHE A 321 -7.35 5.75 -26.81
C PHE A 321 -8.18 7.02 -26.97
N VAL A 322 -7.57 8.14 -27.40
CA VAL A 322 -8.31 9.38 -27.66
C VAL A 322 -9.32 9.19 -28.79
N GLU A 323 -8.97 8.45 -29.85
CA GLU A 323 -9.86 8.10 -30.95
C GLU A 323 -11.05 7.21 -30.54
N SER A 324 -10.98 6.54 -29.38
CA SER A 324 -12.07 5.73 -28.86
C SER A 324 -13.22 6.56 -28.22
N PHE A 325 -12.99 7.85 -27.97
CA PHE A 325 -14.02 8.74 -27.48
C PHE A 325 -14.99 9.14 -28.59
N GLU A 326 -16.24 9.37 -28.22
CA GLU A 326 -17.27 9.88 -29.09
C GLU A 326 -17.49 11.37 -28.83
N THR A 327 -18.03 12.06 -29.84
CA THR A 327 -18.51 13.43 -29.66
C THR A 327 -19.77 13.45 -28.78
N ALA A 328 -20.19 14.63 -28.35
CA ALA A 328 -21.44 14.79 -27.60
C ALA A 328 -22.69 14.30 -28.35
N THR A 329 -22.61 14.11 -29.67
CA THR A 329 -23.66 13.59 -30.54
C THR A 329 -23.51 12.09 -30.82
N GLY A 330 -22.53 11.41 -30.21
CA GLY A 330 -22.27 9.96 -30.39
C GLY A 330 -21.52 9.62 -31.67
N GLU A 331 -20.93 10.59 -32.35
CA GLU A 331 -20.11 10.35 -33.52
C GLU A 331 -18.68 9.98 -33.13
N LYS A 332 -18.03 9.16 -33.91
CA LYS A 332 -16.61 8.80 -33.69
C LYS A 332 -15.72 10.04 -33.77
N PHE A 333 -14.76 10.13 -32.85
CA PHE A 333 -13.76 11.18 -32.88
C PHE A 333 -12.90 11.07 -34.14
N ASN A 334 -12.68 12.19 -34.83
CA ASN A 334 -11.85 12.28 -36.01
C ASN A 334 -10.84 13.42 -35.90
N TRP A 335 -9.55 13.08 -35.89
CA TRP A 335 -8.45 14.04 -35.81
C TRP A 335 -8.42 15.03 -36.96
N ASP A 336 -8.82 14.64 -38.16
CA ASP A 336 -8.79 15.52 -39.34
C ASP A 336 -9.70 16.73 -39.20
N ASN A 337 -10.70 16.67 -38.33
CA ASN A 337 -11.54 17.81 -37.99
C ASN A 337 -10.80 18.89 -37.18
N TYR A 338 -9.70 18.51 -36.49
CA TYR A 338 -8.92 19.37 -35.60
C TYR A 338 -7.51 19.62 -36.10
N LEU A 339 -6.94 18.68 -36.81
CA LEU A 339 -5.60 18.67 -37.38
C LEU A 339 -5.68 18.15 -38.83
N PRO A 340 -6.01 18.99 -39.79
CA PRO A 340 -6.16 18.58 -41.19
C PRO A 340 -4.91 17.83 -41.70
N GLY A 341 -5.10 16.64 -42.27
CA GLY A 341 -4.03 15.81 -42.79
C GLY A 341 -3.38 14.88 -41.73
N TYR A 342 -3.89 14.82 -40.50
CA TYR A 342 -3.33 13.95 -39.45
C TYR A 342 -3.37 12.47 -39.84
N SER A 343 -4.49 12.00 -40.40
CA SER A 343 -4.63 10.62 -40.87
C SER A 343 -3.54 10.25 -41.90
N THR A 344 -3.25 11.17 -42.81
CA THR A 344 -2.21 10.97 -43.84
C THR A 344 -0.79 10.94 -43.24
N MET A 345 -0.54 11.71 -42.16
CA MET A 345 0.74 11.67 -41.46
C MET A 345 0.91 10.34 -40.71
N LYS A 346 -0.17 9.87 -40.06
CA LYS A 346 -0.17 8.61 -39.31
C LYS A 346 0.10 7.38 -40.17
N GLU A 347 -0.40 7.36 -41.41
CA GLU A 347 -0.15 6.27 -42.35
C GLU A 347 1.33 6.20 -42.83
N LYS A 348 2.09 7.27 -42.65
CA LYS A 348 3.50 7.35 -43.01
C LYS A 348 4.47 6.96 -41.89
N GLU A 349 4.01 6.94 -40.67
CA GLU A 349 4.79 6.52 -39.48
C GLU A 349 4.57 5.03 -39.15
#